data_b1de8ec830a971cf9bcd74fa7aac676b
#
_entry.id   b1de8ec830a971cf9bcd74fa7aac676b
#
_cell.length_a   1.000
_cell.length_b   1.000
_cell.length_c   1.000
_cell.angle_alpha   90.00
_cell.angle_beta   90.00
_cell.angle_gamma   90.00
#
_symmetry.space_group_name_H-M   'P 1'
#
loop_
_entity.id
_entity.type
_entity.pdbx_description
1 polymer ?
#
loop_
_entity_poly.entity_id
_entity_poly.type
_entity_poly.pdbx_seq_one_letter_code
_entity_poly.pdbx_strand_id
1 'polypeptide(L)'
;MIKEKIEKSLNEQIMKEEYSSRIYMAMASWCEANGYEGAANYLYNHSDEERMHMMKLIHFLNDRGGKVKLMPMDAPAVEYKSLKDIFEQILKHEIYISESINEIYGLCMEEKDYTTGNFMQWYINEQIEEESTMNGVLDKINLAGDQKGGLFHIDKEL
;
A
#
# COMPACT_ATOMS: atom_id res chain seq x y z
N MET A 1 9.48 -23.56 -13.54
CA MET A 1 9.34 -23.33 -12.09
C MET A 1 9.98 -22.00 -11.71
N ILE A 2 9.43 -21.34 -10.70
CA ILE A 2 9.98 -20.08 -10.20
C ILE A 2 11.33 -20.34 -9.51
N LYS A 3 12.27 -19.39 -9.63
CA LYS A 3 13.56 -19.48 -8.95
C LYS A 3 13.44 -19.10 -7.49
N GLU A 4 14.24 -19.73 -6.63
CA GLU A 4 14.19 -19.55 -5.18
C GLU A 4 14.34 -18.09 -4.73
N LYS A 5 15.25 -17.32 -5.35
CA LYS A 5 15.42 -15.90 -5.02
C LYS A 5 14.18 -15.08 -5.30
N ILE A 6 13.50 -15.35 -6.42
CA ILE A 6 12.28 -14.65 -6.81
C ILE A 6 11.12 -15.08 -5.91
N GLU A 7 11.00 -16.40 -5.62
CA GLU A 7 10.00 -16.90 -4.67
C GLU A 7 10.13 -16.21 -3.30
N LYS A 8 11.36 -16.08 -2.81
CA LYS A 8 11.62 -15.39 -1.55
C LYS A 8 11.17 -13.93 -1.60
N SER A 9 11.56 -13.18 -2.63
CA SER A 9 11.18 -11.77 -2.81
C SER A 9 9.68 -11.58 -2.93
N LEU A 10 8.97 -12.49 -3.63
CA LEU A 10 7.52 -12.45 -3.74
C LEU A 10 6.83 -12.73 -2.39
N ASN A 11 7.35 -13.65 -1.58
CA ASN A 11 6.84 -13.88 -0.24
C ASN A 11 7.04 -12.67 0.68
N GLU A 12 8.18 -12.00 0.58
CA GLU A 12 8.41 -10.74 1.29
C GLU A 12 7.43 -9.65 0.84
N GLN A 13 7.15 -9.57 -0.46
CA GLN A 13 6.16 -8.61 -0.97
C GLN A 13 4.73 -8.95 -0.55
N ILE A 14 4.34 -10.21 -0.51
CA ILE A 14 3.05 -10.65 0.04
C ILE A 14 2.87 -10.10 1.47
N MET A 15 3.89 -10.23 2.31
CA MET A 15 3.86 -9.68 3.67
C MET A 15 3.75 -8.15 3.67
N LYS A 16 4.44 -7.46 2.78
CA LYS A 16 4.40 -5.99 2.68
C LYS A 16 3.01 -5.49 2.27
N GLU A 17 2.36 -6.15 1.32
CA GLU A 17 0.99 -5.81 0.91
C GLU A 17 -0.03 -6.10 2.03
N GLU A 18 0.13 -7.22 2.73
CA GLU A 18 -0.70 -7.53 3.90
C GLU A 18 -0.50 -6.50 5.01
N TYR A 19 0.73 -6.09 5.26
CA TYR A 19 1.05 -5.05 6.24
C TYR A 19 0.47 -3.69 5.84
N SER A 20 0.53 -3.31 4.55
CA SER A 20 -0.14 -2.12 4.04
C SER A 20 -1.64 -2.12 4.35
N SER A 21 -2.31 -3.24 4.13
CA SER A 21 -3.73 -3.41 4.48
C SER A 21 -3.97 -3.14 5.97
N ARG A 22 -3.14 -3.65 6.85
CA ARG A 22 -3.25 -3.44 8.31
C ARG A 22 -2.96 -2.00 8.72
N ILE A 23 -1.96 -1.36 8.13
CA ILE A 23 -1.66 0.06 8.39
C ILE A 23 -2.87 0.93 8.04
N TYR A 24 -3.45 0.74 6.87
CA TYR A 24 -4.59 1.53 6.42
C TYR A 24 -5.84 1.28 7.27
N MET A 25 -6.05 0.05 7.71
CA MET A 25 -7.13 -0.29 8.64
C MET A 25 -6.96 0.41 10.00
N ALA A 26 -5.74 0.44 10.54
CA ALA A 26 -5.45 1.12 11.79
C ALA A 26 -5.65 2.65 11.68
N MET A 27 -5.20 3.25 10.57
CA MET A 27 -5.39 4.67 10.28
C MET A 27 -6.88 5.00 10.08
N ALA A 28 -7.62 4.14 9.37
CA ALA A 28 -9.06 4.28 9.19
C ALA A 28 -9.82 4.28 10.51
N SER A 29 -9.48 3.35 11.40
CA SER A 29 -10.07 3.28 12.74
C SER A 29 -9.80 4.55 13.57
N TRP A 30 -8.60 5.08 13.49
CA TRP A 30 -8.27 6.36 14.14
C TRP A 30 -9.09 7.52 13.54
N CYS A 31 -9.20 7.59 12.22
CA CYS A 31 -10.04 8.60 11.55
C CYS A 31 -11.49 8.53 12.00
N GLU A 32 -12.09 7.34 12.05
CA GLU A 32 -13.45 7.10 12.52
C GLU A 32 -13.62 7.59 13.97
N ALA A 33 -12.71 7.24 14.85
CA ALA A 33 -12.75 7.64 16.26
C ALA A 33 -12.57 9.16 16.47
N ASN A 34 -11.96 9.85 15.52
CA ASN A 34 -11.70 11.30 15.57
C ASN A 34 -12.65 12.14 14.70
N GLY A 35 -13.72 11.55 14.18
CA GLY A 35 -14.77 12.27 13.46
C GLY A 35 -14.51 12.49 11.96
N TYR A 36 -13.50 11.86 11.38
CA TYR A 36 -13.19 11.89 9.95
C TYR A 36 -13.83 10.70 9.23
N GLU A 37 -15.16 10.71 9.06
CA GLU A 37 -15.89 9.59 8.43
C GLU A 37 -15.48 9.35 6.99
N GLY A 38 -15.30 10.42 6.20
CA GLY A 38 -14.90 10.30 4.80
C GLY A 38 -13.52 9.68 4.65
N ALA A 39 -12.55 10.16 5.41
CA ALA A 39 -11.20 9.60 5.44
C ALA A 39 -11.20 8.16 5.95
N ALA A 40 -12.00 7.85 6.97
CA ALA A 40 -12.13 6.49 7.49
C ALA A 40 -12.63 5.53 6.41
N ASN A 41 -13.72 5.84 5.73
CA ASN A 41 -14.26 5.02 4.64
C ASN A 41 -13.26 4.85 3.48
N TYR A 42 -12.61 5.94 3.10
CA TYR A 42 -11.57 5.93 2.07
C TYR A 42 -10.43 4.97 2.44
N LEU A 43 -9.94 5.02 3.67
CA LEU A 43 -8.84 4.19 4.14
C LEU A 43 -9.26 2.73 4.39
N TYR A 44 -10.49 2.45 4.83
CA TYR A 44 -11.00 1.08 4.89
C TYR A 44 -11.06 0.45 3.49
N ASN A 45 -11.53 1.19 2.49
CA ASN A 45 -11.54 0.72 1.11
C ASN A 45 -10.11 0.47 0.59
N HIS A 46 -9.17 1.36 0.90
CA HIS A 46 -7.75 1.17 0.56
C HIS A 46 -7.15 -0.06 1.24
N SER A 47 -7.51 -0.33 2.49
CA SER A 47 -7.12 -1.55 3.19
C SER A 47 -7.57 -2.80 2.43
N ASP A 48 -8.80 -2.82 1.92
CA ASP A 48 -9.33 -3.92 1.12
C ASP A 48 -8.61 -4.06 -0.23
N GLU A 49 -8.27 -2.95 -0.88
CA GLU A 49 -7.48 -2.95 -2.12
C GLU A 49 -6.09 -3.57 -1.91
N GLU A 50 -5.39 -3.20 -0.83
CA GLU A 50 -4.10 -3.78 -0.48
C GLU A 50 -4.18 -5.29 -0.23
N ARG A 51 -5.26 -5.74 0.39
CA ARG A 51 -5.53 -7.17 0.53
C ARG A 51 -5.68 -7.86 -0.83
N MET A 52 -6.32 -7.20 -1.80
CA MET A 52 -6.43 -7.73 -3.17
C MET A 52 -5.06 -7.79 -3.85
N HIS A 53 -4.19 -6.79 -3.65
CA HIS A 53 -2.81 -6.81 -4.13
C HIS A 53 -2.03 -8.00 -3.57
N MET A 54 -2.17 -8.28 -2.28
CA MET A 54 -1.62 -9.47 -1.63
C MET A 54 -2.12 -10.76 -2.29
N MET A 55 -3.44 -10.89 -2.46
CA MET A 55 -4.04 -12.10 -3.03
C MET A 55 -3.59 -12.37 -4.47
N LYS A 56 -3.42 -11.31 -5.25
CA LYS A 56 -2.91 -11.41 -6.62
C LYS A 56 -1.50 -12.02 -6.67
N LEU A 57 -0.62 -11.61 -5.75
CA LEU A 57 0.72 -12.21 -5.59
C LEU A 57 0.64 -13.69 -5.16
N ILE A 58 -0.23 -14.00 -4.20
CA ILE A 58 -0.43 -15.37 -3.70
C ILE A 58 -0.84 -16.31 -4.83
N HIS A 59 -1.84 -15.91 -5.63
CA HIS A 59 -2.31 -16.72 -6.76
C HIS A 59 -1.21 -16.90 -7.81
N PHE A 60 -0.53 -15.81 -8.18
CA PHE A 60 0.57 -15.88 -9.14
C PHE A 60 1.69 -16.82 -8.66
N LEU A 61 2.09 -16.71 -7.40
CA LEU A 61 3.15 -17.57 -6.84
C LEU A 61 2.75 -19.06 -6.88
N ASN A 62 1.50 -19.36 -6.53
CA ASN A 62 0.96 -20.72 -6.63
C ASN A 62 0.94 -21.23 -8.09
N ASP A 63 0.48 -20.39 -9.02
CA ASP A 63 0.44 -20.73 -10.45
C ASP A 63 1.84 -21.01 -11.04
N ARG A 64 2.86 -20.36 -10.48
CA ARG A 64 4.27 -20.57 -10.86
C ARG A 64 4.92 -21.77 -10.14
N GLY A 65 4.16 -22.53 -9.34
CA GLY A 65 4.64 -23.68 -8.60
C GLY A 65 5.51 -23.34 -7.39
N GLY A 66 5.49 -22.09 -6.95
CA GLY A 66 6.16 -21.65 -5.72
C GLY A 66 5.34 -21.97 -4.46
N LYS A 67 5.93 -21.71 -3.30
CA LYS A 67 5.30 -21.90 -1.99
C LYS A 67 5.05 -20.56 -1.32
N VAL A 68 3.78 -20.29 -1.02
CA VAL A 68 3.40 -19.12 -0.22
C VAL A 68 3.76 -19.36 1.24
N LYS A 69 4.45 -18.38 1.84
CA LYS A 69 4.79 -18.35 3.27
C LYS A 69 4.27 -17.06 3.85
N LEU A 70 3.24 -17.15 4.67
CA LEU A 70 2.73 -15.98 5.40
C LEU A 70 3.68 -15.67 6.55
N MET A 71 4.28 -14.49 6.51
CA MET A 71 5.30 -14.07 7.47
C MET A 71 4.69 -13.24 8.59
N PRO A 72 5.31 -13.21 9.78
CA PRO A 72 4.87 -12.34 10.87
C PRO A 72 5.01 -10.87 10.49
N MET A 73 4.16 -10.03 11.06
CA MET A 73 4.13 -8.58 10.85
C MET A 73 4.10 -7.88 12.19
N ASP A 74 4.67 -6.67 12.24
CA ASP A 74 4.57 -5.80 13.39
C ASP A 74 3.14 -5.24 13.55
N ALA A 75 2.78 -4.88 14.77
CA ALA A 75 1.53 -4.17 15.02
C ALA A 75 1.64 -2.73 14.48
N PRO A 76 0.61 -2.22 13.77
CA PRO A 76 0.57 -0.81 13.38
C PRO A 76 0.52 0.13 14.59
N ALA A 77 0.87 1.40 14.38
CA ALA A 77 0.65 2.44 15.38
C ALA A 77 -0.84 2.58 15.73
N VAL A 78 -1.13 3.01 16.95
CA VAL A 78 -2.50 3.22 17.45
C VAL A 78 -2.88 4.70 17.41
N GLU A 79 -1.90 5.59 17.58
CA GLU A 79 -2.10 7.04 17.66
C GLU A 79 -1.39 7.76 16.51
N TYR A 80 -2.04 8.78 15.98
CA TYR A 80 -1.53 9.65 14.93
C TYR A 80 -1.74 11.12 15.35
N LYS A 81 -0.90 12.02 14.83
CA LYS A 81 -0.91 13.44 15.24
C LYS A 81 -2.05 14.23 14.61
N SER A 82 -2.42 13.91 13.36
CA SER A 82 -3.42 14.62 12.56
C SER A 82 -3.78 13.84 11.31
N LEU A 83 -4.81 14.29 10.61
CA LEU A 83 -5.15 13.78 9.28
C LEU A 83 -3.99 13.96 8.30
N LYS A 84 -3.31 15.09 8.35
CA LYS A 84 -2.12 15.35 7.53
C LYS A 84 -1.01 14.35 7.80
N ASP A 85 -0.70 14.09 9.08
CA ASP A 85 0.30 13.11 9.49
C ASP A 85 0.00 11.72 8.93
N ILE A 86 -1.26 11.30 8.95
CA ILE A 86 -1.69 10.02 8.36
C ILE A 86 -1.33 9.96 6.87
N PHE A 87 -1.73 10.94 6.08
CA PHE A 87 -1.48 10.93 4.64
C PHE A 87 0.00 11.12 4.28
N GLU A 88 0.77 11.84 5.09
CA GLU A 88 2.23 11.90 4.95
C GLU A 88 2.89 10.52 5.21
N GLN A 89 2.43 9.80 6.22
CA GLN A 89 2.90 8.44 6.50
C GLN A 89 2.51 7.47 5.39
N ILE A 90 1.30 7.58 4.84
CA ILE A 90 0.85 6.76 3.71
C ILE A 90 1.73 7.00 2.49
N LEU A 91 1.95 8.26 2.10
CA LEU A 91 2.80 8.57 0.95
C LEU A 91 4.20 8.00 1.12
N LYS A 92 4.80 8.16 2.30
CA LYS A 92 6.11 7.59 2.60
C LYS A 92 6.11 6.06 2.48
N HIS A 93 5.04 5.42 2.93
CA HIS A 93 4.86 3.98 2.83
C HIS A 93 4.72 3.53 1.37
N GLU A 94 3.92 4.23 0.56
CA GLU A 94 3.76 3.91 -0.87
C GLU A 94 5.08 4.05 -1.65
N ILE A 95 5.88 5.06 -1.34
CA ILE A 95 7.22 5.20 -1.93
C ILE A 95 8.09 3.99 -1.57
N TYR A 96 8.06 3.55 -0.32
CA TYR A 96 8.76 2.34 0.13
C TYR A 96 8.28 1.07 -0.62
N ILE A 97 6.97 0.93 -0.82
CA ILE A 97 6.40 -0.18 -1.61
C ILE A 97 6.85 -0.10 -3.07
N SER A 98 6.85 1.08 -3.68
CA SER A 98 7.34 1.29 -5.05
C SER A 98 8.80 0.87 -5.21
N GLU A 99 9.67 1.23 -4.28
CA GLU A 99 11.07 0.81 -4.26
C GLU A 99 11.20 -0.72 -4.19
N SER A 100 10.43 -1.34 -3.30
CA SER A 100 10.39 -2.80 -3.16
C SER A 100 9.95 -3.52 -4.44
N ILE A 101 8.93 -3.01 -5.11
CA ILE A 101 8.43 -3.55 -6.38
C ILE A 101 9.49 -3.40 -7.48
N ASN A 102 10.16 -2.26 -7.55
CA ASN A 102 11.23 -2.03 -8.52
C ASN A 102 12.42 -2.98 -8.29
N GLU A 103 12.77 -3.26 -7.04
CA GLU A 103 13.82 -4.24 -6.70
C GLU A 103 13.45 -5.64 -7.19
N ILE A 104 12.20 -6.06 -7.01
CA ILE A 104 11.73 -7.37 -7.51
C ILE A 104 11.79 -7.41 -9.04
N TYR A 105 11.36 -6.35 -9.71
CA TYR A 105 11.44 -6.27 -11.17
C TYR A 105 12.89 -6.36 -11.66
N GLY A 106 13.80 -5.62 -11.03
CA GLY A 106 15.23 -5.70 -11.31
C GLY A 106 15.78 -7.11 -11.15
N LEU A 107 15.42 -7.78 -10.05
CA LEU A 107 15.82 -9.17 -9.81
C LEU A 107 15.28 -10.12 -10.90
N CYS A 108 14.05 -9.91 -11.37
CA CYS A 108 13.49 -10.69 -12.46
C CYS A 108 14.31 -10.54 -13.76
N MET A 109 14.79 -9.33 -14.04
CA MET A 109 15.65 -9.07 -15.22
C MET A 109 17.01 -9.76 -15.07
N GLU A 110 17.65 -9.66 -13.92
CA GLU A 110 18.93 -10.33 -13.63
C GLU A 110 18.82 -11.86 -13.76
N GLU A 111 17.75 -12.42 -13.22
CA GLU A 111 17.49 -13.86 -13.23
C GLU A 111 16.88 -14.35 -14.55
N LYS A 112 16.59 -13.45 -15.49
CA LYS A 112 15.92 -13.73 -16.77
C LYS A 112 14.55 -14.41 -16.60
N ASP A 113 13.85 -14.09 -15.52
CA ASP A 113 12.45 -14.49 -15.30
C ASP A 113 11.51 -13.42 -15.85
N TYR A 114 11.41 -13.37 -17.16
CA TYR A 114 10.58 -12.39 -17.85
C TYR A 114 9.07 -12.57 -17.56
N THR A 115 8.65 -13.78 -17.21
CA THR A 115 7.26 -14.07 -16.85
C THR A 115 6.88 -13.35 -15.55
N THR A 116 7.71 -13.47 -14.51
CA THR A 116 7.49 -12.73 -13.25
C THR A 116 7.67 -11.23 -13.48
N GLY A 117 8.67 -10.81 -14.26
CA GLY A 117 8.85 -9.40 -14.61
C GLY A 117 7.63 -8.79 -15.28
N ASN A 118 7.03 -9.49 -16.24
CA ASN A 118 5.79 -9.05 -16.89
C ASN A 118 4.62 -8.94 -15.90
N PHE A 119 4.49 -9.88 -14.99
CA PHE A 119 3.49 -9.82 -13.93
C PHE A 119 3.70 -8.60 -13.01
N MET A 120 4.93 -8.31 -12.63
CA MET A 120 5.27 -7.19 -11.75
C MET A 120 5.02 -5.81 -12.39
N GLN A 121 4.93 -5.71 -13.72
CA GLN A 121 4.62 -4.44 -14.39
C GLN A 121 3.26 -3.87 -13.97
N TRP A 122 2.30 -4.72 -13.66
CA TRP A 122 1.02 -4.26 -13.11
C TRP A 122 1.22 -3.48 -11.81
N TYR A 123 2.06 -3.99 -10.91
CA TYR A 123 2.38 -3.30 -9.65
C TYR A 123 3.15 -2.00 -9.87
N ILE A 124 4.05 -1.95 -10.83
CA ILE A 124 4.77 -0.71 -11.19
C ILE A 124 3.78 0.37 -11.62
N ASN A 125 2.83 0.03 -12.47
CA ASN A 125 1.80 0.96 -12.91
C ASN A 125 0.86 1.37 -11.79
N GLU A 126 0.45 0.44 -10.94
CA GLU A 126 -0.39 0.71 -9.78
C GLU A 126 0.27 1.70 -8.82
N GLN A 127 1.57 1.55 -8.57
CA GLN A 127 2.30 2.46 -7.69
C GLN A 127 2.39 3.91 -8.21
N ILE A 128 2.37 4.12 -9.51
CA ILE A 128 2.25 5.47 -10.09
C ILE A 128 0.93 6.11 -9.64
N GLU A 129 -0.16 5.37 -9.70
CA GLU A 129 -1.49 5.85 -9.29
C GLU A 129 -1.56 6.07 -7.78
N GLU A 130 -1.03 5.15 -6.97
CA GLU A 130 -1.02 5.26 -5.51
C GLU A 130 -0.26 6.51 -5.05
N GLU A 131 0.96 6.72 -5.50
CA GLU A 131 1.73 7.91 -5.14
C GLU A 131 1.07 9.20 -5.63
N SER A 132 0.55 9.23 -6.85
CA SER A 132 -0.14 10.38 -7.43
C SER A 132 -1.40 10.72 -6.63
N THR A 133 -2.18 9.73 -6.26
CA THR A 133 -3.41 9.89 -5.47
C THR A 133 -3.11 10.47 -4.09
N MET A 134 -2.10 9.92 -3.40
CA MET A 134 -1.72 10.40 -2.07
C MET A 134 -1.15 11.81 -2.10
N ASN A 135 -0.35 12.14 -3.10
CA ASN A 135 0.12 13.52 -3.32
C ASN A 135 -1.07 14.48 -3.54
N GLY A 136 -2.05 14.10 -4.34
CA GLY A 136 -3.25 14.91 -4.57
C GLY A 136 -4.07 15.18 -3.30
N VAL A 137 -4.19 14.20 -2.42
CA VAL A 137 -4.85 14.38 -1.11
C VAL A 137 -4.04 15.34 -0.24
N LEU A 138 -2.72 15.16 -0.16
CA LEU A 138 -1.83 16.05 0.61
C LEU A 138 -1.84 17.49 0.09
N ASP A 139 -1.88 17.70 -1.20
CA ASP A 139 -1.98 19.04 -1.79
C ASP A 139 -3.25 19.73 -1.31
N LYS A 140 -4.38 19.03 -1.29
CA LYS A 140 -5.66 19.59 -0.77
C LYS A 140 -5.58 19.89 0.72
N ILE A 141 -5.01 19.00 1.51
CA ILE A 141 -4.81 19.21 2.96
C ILE A 141 -3.92 20.44 3.20
N ASN A 142 -2.83 20.58 2.46
CA ASN A 142 -1.93 21.72 2.56
C ASN A 142 -2.61 23.04 2.16
N LEU A 143 -3.47 23.03 1.14
CA LEU A 143 -4.27 24.21 0.76
C LEU A 143 -5.28 24.61 1.84
N ALA A 144 -5.89 23.64 2.52
CA ALA A 144 -6.80 23.89 3.63
C ALA A 144 -6.09 24.45 4.87
N GLY A 145 -4.81 24.12 5.06
CA GLY A 145 -4.04 24.49 6.26
C GLY A 145 -4.66 23.90 7.52
N ASP A 146 -4.53 24.60 8.65
CA ASP A 146 -5.05 24.17 9.96
C ASP A 146 -6.53 24.56 10.19
N GLN A 147 -7.22 24.99 9.17
CA GLN A 147 -8.61 25.41 9.29
C GLN A 147 -9.55 24.20 9.36
N LYS A 148 -10.29 24.10 10.46
CA LYS A 148 -11.23 22.98 10.70
C LYS A 148 -12.31 22.84 9.62
N GLY A 149 -12.82 23.95 9.09
CA GLY A 149 -13.80 23.96 7.99
C GLY A 149 -13.23 23.40 6.69
N GLY A 150 -11.97 23.70 6.38
CA GLY A 150 -11.25 23.17 5.23
C GLY A 150 -11.03 21.66 5.36
N LEU A 151 -10.61 21.18 6.53
CA LEU A 151 -10.42 19.75 6.78
C LEU A 151 -11.75 18.98 6.73
N PHE A 152 -12.83 19.56 7.24
CA PHE A 152 -14.17 18.98 7.13
C PHE A 152 -14.62 18.82 5.66
N HIS A 153 -14.33 19.83 4.84
CA HIS A 153 -14.65 19.79 3.41
C HIS A 153 -13.86 18.69 2.68
N ILE A 154 -12.54 18.58 2.95
CA ILE A 154 -11.69 17.55 2.39
C ILE A 154 -12.18 16.16 2.80
N ASP A 155 -12.50 15.97 4.08
CA ASP A 155 -13.04 14.73 4.58
C ASP A 155 -14.31 14.29 3.84
N LYS A 156 -15.20 15.22 3.55
CA LYS A 156 -16.42 14.93 2.76
C LYS A 156 -16.15 14.58 1.31
N GLU A 157 -15.08 15.08 0.71
CA GLU A 157 -14.71 14.78 -0.67
C GLU A 157 -14.01 13.41 -0.84
N LEU A 158 -13.45 12.87 0.23
CA LEU A 158 -12.85 11.56 0.21
C LEU A 158 -13.92 10.47 0.19
#